data_f9a0d8b59af2fd5ef6fa59e8315baeae
#
_entry.id   f9a0d8b59af2fd5ef6fa59e8315baeae
#
_cell.length_a   1.000
_cell.length_b   1.000
_cell.length_c   1.000
_cell.angle_alpha   90.00
_cell.angle_beta   90.00
_cell.angle_gamma   90.00
#
_symmetry.space_group_name_H-M   'P 1'
#
loop_
_entity.id
_entity.type
_entity.pdbx_description
1 polymer ?
#
loop_
_entity_poly.entity_id
_entity_poly.type
_entity_poly.pdbx_seq_one_letter_code
_entity_poly.pdbx_strand_id
1 'polypeptide(L)'
;MEIYLHVPYCRQKCRYCDFASFPHAESTQRAYVDAVLSEAASQAAKIPHGAMETAYLGGGTPSILPPELLTQLLEGVTAHFPLAPGAEFTSEANPGTLTHEWLDAALNCGINRLSMGMQAAQPALLKMLGRIHDFTQVQQSVELARHAGFQHISLDLMFGLPGQTV
;
A
#
# COMPACT_ATOMS: atom_id res chain seq x y z
N MET A 1 -13.66 11.42 -10.03
CA MET A 1 -12.24 11.83 -9.87
C MET A 1 -11.45 10.65 -9.33
N GLU A 2 -10.17 10.54 -9.66
CA GLU A 2 -9.26 9.49 -9.20
C GLU A 2 -8.08 10.12 -8.48
N ILE A 3 -7.60 9.47 -7.40
CA ILE A 3 -6.42 9.92 -6.65
C ILE A 3 -5.44 8.77 -6.47
N TYR A 4 -4.17 9.05 -6.76
CA TYR A 4 -3.03 8.21 -6.42
C TYR A 4 -2.21 8.87 -5.32
N LEU A 5 -2.01 8.14 -4.22
CA LEU A 5 -1.13 8.54 -3.12
C LEU A 5 0.13 7.68 -3.17
N HIS A 6 1.29 8.32 -3.26
CA HIS A 6 2.58 7.62 -3.36
C HIS A 6 3.28 7.56 -2.01
N VAL A 7 3.41 6.39 -1.42
CA VAL A 7 4.18 6.18 -0.16
C VAL A 7 5.59 5.73 -0.51
N PRO A 8 6.63 6.57 -0.35
CA PRO A 8 7.98 6.28 -0.84
C PRO A 8 8.83 5.43 0.11
N TYR A 9 8.23 4.60 0.95
CA TYR A 9 8.94 3.85 1.98
C TYR A 9 8.96 2.35 1.73
N CYS A 10 10.12 1.71 1.94
CA CYS A 10 10.30 0.26 1.89
C CYS A 10 11.19 -0.19 3.05
N ARG A 11 10.99 -1.43 3.54
CA ARG A 11 11.99 -2.06 4.43
C ARG A 11 13.28 -2.38 3.68
N GLN A 12 13.15 -2.79 2.41
CA GLN A 12 14.25 -3.12 1.53
C GLN A 12 13.88 -2.83 0.08
N LYS A 13 14.83 -2.33 -0.72
CA LYS A 13 14.68 -2.14 -2.17
C LYS A 13 14.81 -3.47 -2.87
N CYS A 14 13.79 -3.89 -3.61
CA CYS A 14 13.85 -5.09 -4.45
C CYS A 14 14.75 -4.87 -5.66
N ARG A 15 15.42 -5.91 -6.14
CA ARG A 15 16.44 -5.80 -7.21
C ARG A 15 15.88 -5.41 -8.57
N TYR A 16 14.58 -5.62 -8.79
CA TYR A 16 13.89 -5.31 -10.04
C TYR A 16 13.10 -4.01 -10.00
N CYS A 17 12.97 -3.39 -8.80
CA CYS A 17 12.05 -2.29 -8.59
C CYS A 17 12.68 -0.94 -8.93
N ASP A 18 12.05 -0.19 -9.84
CA ASP A 18 12.45 1.16 -10.23
C ASP A 18 11.54 2.26 -9.67
N PHE A 19 10.62 1.90 -8.78
CA PHE A 19 9.75 2.89 -8.13
C PHE A 19 10.54 3.86 -7.25
N ALA A 20 10.06 5.09 -7.15
CA ALA A 20 10.60 6.09 -6.23
C ALA A 20 10.34 5.64 -4.78
N SER A 21 11.24 4.85 -4.22
CA SER A 21 11.12 4.31 -2.87
C SER A 21 12.47 4.24 -2.17
N PHE A 22 12.47 4.52 -0.87
CA PHE A 22 13.67 4.67 -0.05
C PHE A 22 13.59 3.73 1.16
N PRO A 23 14.55 2.81 1.33
CA PRO A 23 14.64 1.99 2.53
C PRO A 23 15.16 2.81 3.71
N HIS A 24 14.84 2.39 4.94
CA HIS A 24 15.37 2.96 6.20
C HIS A 24 15.12 4.46 6.40
N ALA A 25 13.99 4.96 5.92
CA ALA A 25 13.63 6.38 6.03
C ALA A 25 12.48 6.64 7.03
N GLU A 26 12.29 5.77 8.03
CA GLU A 26 11.18 5.80 8.98
C GLU A 26 11.12 7.13 9.75
N SER A 27 12.26 7.74 10.06
CA SER A 27 12.33 9.03 10.77
C SER A 27 11.69 10.19 9.99
N THR A 28 11.49 10.05 8.68
CA THR A 28 10.90 11.09 7.82
C THR A 28 9.40 10.89 7.57
N GLN A 29 8.80 9.78 8.00
CA GLN A 29 7.41 9.42 7.67
C GLN A 29 6.40 10.48 8.14
N ARG A 30 6.57 11.03 9.34
CA ARG A 30 5.69 12.10 9.85
C ARG A 30 5.77 13.36 8.98
N ALA A 31 6.97 13.84 8.71
CA ALA A 31 7.16 15.03 7.87
C ALA A 31 6.63 14.82 6.44
N TYR A 32 6.73 13.60 5.92
CA TYR A 32 6.12 13.21 4.64
C TYR A 32 4.59 13.32 4.69
N VAL A 33 3.95 12.76 5.71
CA VAL A 33 2.49 12.85 5.88
C VAL A 33 2.04 14.30 5.95
N ASP A 34 2.71 15.13 6.77
CA ASP A 34 2.41 16.55 6.90
C ASP A 34 2.54 17.29 5.55
N ALA A 35 3.56 16.97 4.75
CA ALA A 35 3.77 17.54 3.43
C ALA A 35 2.65 17.14 2.44
N VAL A 36 2.25 15.86 2.42
CA VAL A 36 1.14 15.38 1.56
C VAL A 36 -0.17 16.05 1.93
N LEU A 37 -0.45 16.21 3.21
CA LEU A 37 -1.67 16.91 3.68
C LEU A 37 -1.68 18.39 3.29
N SER A 38 -0.53 19.05 3.38
CA SER A 38 -0.39 20.44 2.90
C SER A 38 -0.62 20.54 1.39
N GLU A 39 -0.09 19.59 0.61
CA GLU A 39 -0.34 19.51 -0.83
C GLU A 39 -1.80 19.25 -1.13
N ALA A 40 -2.45 18.29 -0.47
CA ALA A 40 -3.86 17.98 -0.65
C ALA A 40 -4.74 19.22 -0.42
N ALA A 41 -4.53 19.94 0.67
CA ALA A 41 -5.25 21.19 0.94
C ALA A 41 -5.02 22.25 -0.16
N SER A 42 -3.77 22.40 -0.61
CA SER A 42 -3.43 23.34 -1.69
C SER A 42 -4.09 22.97 -3.03
N GLN A 43 -4.12 21.69 -3.38
CA GLN A 43 -4.74 21.22 -4.62
C GLN A 43 -6.26 21.33 -4.58
N ALA A 44 -6.90 20.98 -3.45
CA ALA A 44 -8.35 21.12 -3.27
C ALA A 44 -8.82 22.56 -3.46
N ALA A 45 -8.02 23.54 -3.06
CA ALA A 45 -8.34 24.96 -3.25
C ALA A 45 -8.22 25.43 -4.72
N LYS A 46 -7.49 24.72 -5.57
CA LYS A 46 -7.16 25.15 -6.95
C LYS A 46 -7.94 24.39 -8.02
N ILE A 47 -8.29 23.14 -7.77
CA ILE A 47 -8.86 22.23 -8.77
C ILE A 47 -10.33 22.00 -8.43
N PRO A 48 -11.28 22.36 -9.31
CA PRO A 48 -12.67 21.93 -9.14
C PRO A 48 -12.71 20.39 -9.08
N HIS A 49 -13.29 19.85 -8.02
CA HIS A 49 -13.35 18.41 -7.82
C HIS A 49 -14.70 17.95 -7.29
N GLY A 50 -15.05 16.71 -7.63
CA GLY A 50 -16.16 15.97 -7.02
C GLY A 50 -15.62 14.90 -6.07
N ALA A 51 -16.49 14.01 -5.63
CA ALA A 51 -16.08 12.85 -4.84
C ALA A 51 -15.14 11.92 -5.64
N MET A 52 -14.24 11.25 -4.94
CA MET A 52 -13.35 10.23 -5.52
C MET A 52 -14.15 8.97 -5.86
N GLU A 53 -14.11 8.53 -7.10
CA GLU A 53 -14.67 7.26 -7.55
C GLU A 53 -13.70 6.11 -7.32
N THR A 54 -12.40 6.41 -7.42
CA THR A 54 -11.32 5.48 -7.08
C THR A 54 -10.19 6.21 -6.35
N ALA A 55 -9.56 5.51 -5.41
CA ALA A 55 -8.34 5.94 -4.75
C ALA A 55 -7.33 4.79 -4.69
N TYR A 56 -6.06 5.11 -4.83
CA TYR A 56 -4.99 4.13 -4.81
C TYR A 56 -3.83 4.61 -3.94
N LEU A 57 -3.50 3.84 -2.93
CA LEU A 57 -2.35 4.05 -2.05
C LEU A 57 -1.26 3.05 -2.43
N GLY A 58 -0.21 3.52 -3.08
CA GLY A 58 0.84 2.66 -3.63
C GLY A 58 2.24 3.27 -3.49
N GLY A 59 3.17 2.74 -4.28
CA GLY A 59 4.55 3.24 -4.39
C GLY A 59 5.60 2.30 -3.86
N GLY A 60 6.12 2.52 -2.66
CA GLY A 60 7.06 1.63 -1.99
C GLY A 60 6.34 0.48 -1.29
N THR A 61 5.93 0.70 -0.07
CA THR A 61 5.20 -0.27 0.75
C THR A 61 4.32 0.49 1.76
N PRO A 62 3.09 0.86 1.40
CA PRO A 62 2.18 1.58 2.30
C PRO A 62 1.99 0.90 3.66
N SER A 63 2.01 -0.43 3.69
CA SER A 63 1.82 -1.23 4.90
C SER A 63 2.97 -1.18 5.92
N ILE A 64 3.98 -0.35 5.70
CA ILE A 64 5.00 -0.06 6.73
C ILE A 64 4.77 1.28 7.45
N LEU A 65 3.82 2.09 6.98
CA LEU A 65 3.43 3.27 7.76
C LEU A 65 2.80 2.82 9.08
N PRO A 66 3.17 3.44 10.21
CA PRO A 66 2.46 3.25 11.47
C PRO A 66 0.96 3.50 11.30
N PRO A 67 0.08 2.72 11.96
CA PRO A 67 -1.37 2.86 11.82
C PRO A 67 -1.88 4.27 12.08
N GLU A 68 -1.31 4.99 13.04
CA GLU A 68 -1.64 6.38 13.34
C GLU A 68 -1.28 7.35 12.23
N LEU A 69 -0.16 7.14 11.54
CA LEU A 69 0.24 7.96 10.38
C LEU A 69 -0.59 7.61 9.13
N LEU A 70 -0.95 6.34 8.97
CA LEU A 70 -1.88 5.93 7.91
C LEU A 70 -3.24 6.61 8.11
N THR A 71 -3.80 6.56 9.32
CA THR A 71 -5.07 7.20 9.65
C THR A 71 -4.99 8.70 9.40
N GLN A 72 -3.97 9.38 9.92
CA GLN A 72 -3.77 10.82 9.71
C GLN A 72 -3.71 11.19 8.22
N LEU A 73 -2.96 10.41 7.41
CA LEU A 73 -2.84 10.62 5.98
C LEU A 73 -4.19 10.49 5.28
N LEU A 74 -4.90 9.38 5.51
CA LEU A 74 -6.11 9.06 4.79
C LEU A 74 -7.29 9.94 5.19
N GLU A 75 -7.50 10.18 6.48
CA GLU A 75 -8.52 11.11 6.97
C GLU A 75 -8.27 12.54 6.48
N GLY A 76 -7.02 12.99 6.51
CA GLY A 76 -6.68 14.32 6.03
C GLY A 76 -6.88 14.49 4.52
N VAL A 77 -6.57 13.48 3.71
CA VAL A 77 -6.85 13.51 2.27
C VAL A 77 -8.35 13.44 1.99
N THR A 78 -9.09 12.52 2.66
CA THR A 78 -10.53 12.37 2.43
C THR A 78 -11.36 13.54 2.95
N ALA A 79 -10.84 14.32 3.90
CA ALA A 79 -11.47 15.58 4.33
C ALA A 79 -11.51 16.63 3.19
N HIS A 80 -10.53 16.62 2.30
CA HIS A 80 -10.47 17.50 1.13
C HIS A 80 -11.11 16.86 -0.11
N PHE A 81 -10.94 15.55 -0.27
CA PHE A 81 -11.41 14.77 -1.42
C PHE A 81 -12.27 13.60 -0.92
N PRO A 82 -13.56 13.79 -0.67
CA PRO A 82 -14.40 12.74 -0.11
C PRO A 82 -14.57 11.55 -1.06
N LEU A 83 -14.67 10.35 -0.51
CA LEU A 83 -14.96 9.13 -1.28
C LEU A 83 -16.44 9.14 -1.71
N ALA A 84 -16.69 8.76 -2.96
CA ALA A 84 -18.02 8.49 -3.46
C ALA A 84 -18.59 7.21 -2.81
N PRO A 85 -19.92 7.10 -2.66
CA PRO A 85 -20.51 5.84 -2.23
C PRO A 85 -20.12 4.69 -3.16
N GLY A 86 -19.54 3.62 -2.60
CA GLY A 86 -19.09 2.46 -3.36
C GLY A 86 -17.75 2.63 -4.09
N ALA A 87 -17.00 3.71 -3.84
CA ALA A 87 -15.67 3.91 -4.41
C ALA A 87 -14.73 2.74 -4.09
N GLU A 88 -13.88 2.36 -5.05
CA GLU A 88 -12.77 1.45 -4.78
C GLU A 88 -11.61 2.24 -4.16
N PHE A 89 -11.16 1.83 -3.00
CA PHE A 89 -9.93 2.33 -2.40
C PHE A 89 -8.96 1.16 -2.21
N THR A 90 -7.97 1.09 -3.08
CA THR A 90 -6.93 0.05 -3.06
C THR A 90 -5.70 0.53 -2.29
N SER A 91 -5.13 -0.35 -1.48
CA SER A 91 -3.77 -0.18 -0.96
C SER A 91 -2.86 -1.32 -1.40
N GLU A 92 -1.62 -0.97 -1.75
CA GLU A 92 -0.54 -1.95 -1.87
C GLU A 92 -0.04 -2.37 -0.49
N ALA A 93 0.40 -3.63 -0.40
CA ALA A 93 1.03 -4.19 0.78
C ALA A 93 2.11 -5.20 0.40
N ASN A 94 3.06 -5.43 1.31
CA ASN A 94 3.99 -6.54 1.18
C ASN A 94 3.65 -7.63 2.20
N PRO A 95 3.73 -8.93 1.82
CA PRO A 95 3.62 -10.02 2.77
C PRO A 95 4.59 -9.85 3.95
N GLY A 96 4.11 -10.14 5.17
CA GLY A 96 4.87 -9.98 6.41
C GLY A 96 5.01 -8.53 6.93
N THR A 97 4.30 -7.56 6.33
CA THR A 97 4.26 -6.17 6.84
C THR A 97 2.92 -5.78 7.44
N LEU A 98 1.88 -6.57 7.18
CA LEU A 98 0.54 -6.32 7.71
C LEU A 98 0.45 -6.70 9.19
N THR A 99 -0.23 -5.86 9.97
CA THR A 99 -0.64 -6.14 11.36
C THR A 99 -2.15 -5.95 11.51
N HIS A 100 -2.74 -6.46 12.59
CA HIS A 100 -4.17 -6.24 12.87
C HIS A 100 -4.49 -4.75 12.95
N GLU A 101 -3.68 -3.99 13.68
CA GLU A 101 -3.87 -2.56 13.88
C GLU A 101 -3.81 -1.79 12.56
N TRP A 102 -2.90 -2.18 11.65
CA TRP A 102 -2.80 -1.56 10.33
C TRP A 102 -4.04 -1.85 9.47
N LEU A 103 -4.50 -3.11 9.48
CA LEU A 103 -5.67 -3.53 8.71
C LEU A 103 -6.96 -2.87 9.22
N ASP A 104 -7.11 -2.76 10.53
CA ASP A 104 -8.24 -2.07 11.16
C ASP A 104 -8.24 -0.57 10.80
N ALA A 105 -7.08 0.09 10.90
CA ALA A 105 -6.93 1.49 10.49
C ALA A 105 -7.26 1.67 9.00
N ALA A 106 -6.78 0.79 8.13
CA ALA A 106 -7.03 0.82 6.70
C ALA A 106 -8.52 0.70 6.37
N LEU A 107 -9.22 -0.28 6.96
CA LEU A 107 -10.66 -0.48 6.77
C LEU A 107 -11.47 0.72 7.28
N ASN A 108 -11.14 1.23 8.47
CA ASN A 108 -11.82 2.38 9.07
C ASN A 108 -11.67 3.66 8.22
N CYS A 109 -10.56 3.80 7.49
CA CYS A 109 -10.31 4.90 6.56
C CYS A 109 -10.86 4.65 5.14
N GLY A 110 -11.58 3.53 4.91
CA GLY A 110 -12.26 3.25 3.65
C GLY A 110 -11.47 2.44 2.63
N ILE A 111 -10.25 1.97 2.95
CA ILE A 111 -9.56 1.01 2.07
C ILE A 111 -10.37 -0.29 2.06
N ASN A 112 -10.79 -0.74 0.86
CA ASN A 112 -11.63 -1.93 0.69
C ASN A 112 -11.02 -3.01 -0.22
N ARG A 113 -9.82 -2.75 -0.76
CA ARG A 113 -9.07 -3.68 -1.61
C ARG A 113 -7.58 -3.67 -1.25
N LEU A 114 -6.96 -4.85 -1.21
CA LEU A 114 -5.50 -4.99 -1.05
C LEU A 114 -4.88 -5.59 -2.31
N SER A 115 -3.71 -5.06 -2.72
CA SER A 115 -2.82 -5.68 -3.70
C SER A 115 -1.51 -6.04 -3.03
N MET A 116 -1.15 -7.34 -3.01
CA MET A 116 0.05 -7.82 -2.32
C MET A 116 1.08 -8.37 -3.29
N GLY A 117 2.29 -7.84 -3.23
CA GLY A 117 3.41 -8.28 -4.04
C GLY A 117 3.97 -9.64 -3.63
N MET A 118 3.34 -10.74 -4.03
CA MET A 118 3.84 -12.10 -3.80
C MET A 118 5.05 -12.42 -4.69
N GLN A 119 4.97 -12.08 -5.97
CA GLN A 119 5.95 -12.24 -7.04
C GLN A 119 6.24 -13.73 -7.43
N ALA A 120 6.58 -14.58 -6.48
CA ALA A 120 6.82 -16.02 -6.69
C ALA A 120 6.56 -16.81 -5.40
N ALA A 121 6.32 -18.12 -5.53
CA ALA A 121 6.22 -19.03 -4.38
C ALA A 121 7.58 -19.64 -4.02
N GLN A 122 8.48 -19.78 -5.01
CA GLN A 122 9.76 -20.49 -4.82
C GLN A 122 10.78 -19.61 -4.08
N PRO A 123 11.39 -20.10 -2.98
CA PRO A 123 12.35 -19.33 -2.19
C PRO A 123 13.56 -18.83 -3.00
N ALA A 124 14.04 -19.63 -3.96
CA ALA A 124 15.16 -19.25 -4.81
C ALA A 124 14.84 -18.03 -5.68
N LEU A 125 13.62 -17.94 -6.24
CA LEU A 125 13.17 -16.82 -7.04
C LEU A 125 12.97 -15.57 -6.17
N LEU A 126 12.34 -15.71 -5.01
CA LEU A 126 12.18 -14.59 -4.06
C LEU A 126 13.53 -14.01 -3.65
N LYS A 127 14.51 -14.87 -3.32
CA LYS A 127 15.88 -14.45 -3.00
C LYS A 127 16.55 -13.72 -4.17
N MET A 128 16.38 -14.24 -5.40
CA MET A 128 16.89 -13.60 -6.61
C MET A 128 16.30 -12.21 -6.82
N LEU A 129 14.99 -12.04 -6.59
CA LEU A 129 14.28 -10.77 -6.68
C LEU A 129 14.63 -9.79 -5.54
N GLY A 130 15.32 -10.24 -4.49
CA GLY A 130 15.59 -9.44 -3.29
C GLY A 130 14.36 -9.26 -2.41
N ARG A 131 13.41 -10.22 -2.44
CA ARG A 131 12.26 -10.22 -1.53
C ARG A 131 12.67 -10.72 -0.16
N ILE A 132 12.09 -10.12 0.88
CA ILE A 132 12.37 -10.46 2.29
C ILE A 132 11.33 -11.39 2.92
N HIS A 133 10.23 -11.65 2.21
CA HIS A 133 9.19 -12.58 2.64
C HIS A 133 9.36 -13.96 1.99
N ASP A 134 8.71 -14.95 2.57
CA ASP A 134 8.53 -16.29 2.04
C ASP A 134 7.03 -16.57 1.72
N PHE A 135 6.75 -17.75 1.16
CA PHE A 135 5.39 -18.14 0.79
C PHE A 135 4.47 -18.32 2.02
N THR A 136 5.02 -18.76 3.16
CA THR A 136 4.25 -18.88 4.41
C THR A 136 3.75 -17.52 4.88
N GLN A 137 4.58 -16.49 4.78
CA GLN A 137 4.19 -15.11 5.11
C GLN A 137 3.12 -14.57 4.15
N VAL A 138 3.11 -14.99 2.87
CA VAL A 138 2.01 -14.67 1.95
C VAL A 138 0.69 -15.25 2.46
N GLN A 139 0.68 -16.55 2.79
CA GLN A 139 -0.51 -17.23 3.30
C GLN A 139 -1.04 -16.56 4.58
N GLN A 140 -0.14 -16.34 5.54
CA GLN A 140 -0.49 -15.64 6.81
C GLN A 140 -1.03 -14.24 6.57
N SER A 141 -0.47 -13.47 5.64
CA SER A 141 -0.93 -12.11 5.32
C SER A 141 -2.32 -12.12 4.67
N VAL A 142 -2.60 -13.08 3.80
CA VAL A 142 -3.94 -13.25 3.20
C VAL A 142 -4.96 -13.64 4.27
N GLU A 143 -4.64 -14.62 5.14
CA GLU A 143 -5.51 -15.03 6.24
C GLU A 143 -5.79 -13.88 7.19
N LEU A 144 -4.75 -13.13 7.58
CA LEU A 144 -4.88 -11.96 8.45
C LEU A 144 -5.82 -10.91 7.84
N ALA A 145 -5.63 -10.56 6.55
CA ALA A 145 -6.47 -9.61 5.85
C ALA A 145 -7.92 -10.10 5.72
N ARG A 146 -8.14 -11.39 5.46
CA ARG A 146 -9.49 -11.98 5.43
C ARG A 146 -10.18 -11.93 6.78
N HIS A 147 -9.47 -12.26 7.86
CA HIS A 147 -10.03 -12.19 9.23
C HIS A 147 -10.35 -10.75 9.64
N ALA A 148 -9.56 -9.77 9.21
CA ALA A 148 -9.85 -8.35 9.41
C ALA A 148 -11.10 -7.87 8.64
N GLY A 149 -11.53 -8.58 7.57
CA GLY A 149 -12.75 -8.24 6.82
C GLY A 149 -12.54 -7.88 5.35
N PHE A 150 -11.30 -7.86 4.83
CA PHE A 150 -11.04 -7.57 3.42
C PHE A 150 -11.65 -8.64 2.50
N GLN A 151 -12.57 -8.22 1.63
CA GLN A 151 -13.21 -9.11 0.65
C GLN A 151 -12.45 -9.14 -0.67
N HIS A 152 -11.73 -8.07 -1.02
CA HIS A 152 -10.99 -7.95 -2.27
C HIS A 152 -9.49 -7.96 -2.00
N ILE A 153 -8.83 -9.05 -2.39
CA ILE A 153 -7.38 -9.23 -2.25
C ILE A 153 -6.84 -9.75 -3.58
N SER A 154 -5.83 -9.09 -4.14
CA SER A 154 -5.06 -9.56 -5.30
C SER A 154 -3.61 -9.85 -4.90
N LEU A 155 -3.02 -10.83 -5.58
CA LEU A 155 -1.60 -11.17 -5.45
C LEU A 155 -0.90 -10.91 -6.78
N ASP A 156 0.14 -10.10 -6.75
CA ASP A 156 0.95 -9.82 -7.94
C ASP A 156 1.96 -10.95 -8.14
N LEU A 157 2.05 -11.44 -9.36
CA LEU A 157 2.96 -12.51 -9.75
C LEU A 157 3.87 -12.07 -10.89
N MET A 158 5.13 -12.46 -10.83
CA MET A 158 6.08 -12.29 -11.93
C MET A 158 6.25 -13.61 -12.69
N PHE A 159 6.28 -13.52 -14.01
CA PHE A 159 6.55 -14.66 -14.89
C PHE A 159 7.77 -14.40 -15.76
N GLY A 160 8.36 -15.46 -16.30
CA GLY A 160 9.54 -15.37 -17.17
C GLY A 160 10.83 -15.02 -16.41
N LEU A 161 10.86 -15.30 -15.11
CA LEU A 161 12.09 -15.08 -14.31
C LEU A 161 13.17 -16.10 -14.68
N PRO A 162 14.48 -15.74 -14.64
CA PRO A 162 15.58 -16.67 -14.86
C PRO A 162 15.47 -17.89 -13.93
N GLY A 163 15.44 -19.08 -14.52
CA GLY A 163 15.31 -20.34 -13.77
C GLY A 163 13.89 -20.67 -13.29
N GLN A 164 12.89 -19.88 -13.65
CA GLN A 164 11.49 -20.20 -13.39
C GLN A 164 11.04 -21.33 -14.33
N THR A 165 10.36 -22.33 -13.77
CA THR A 165 9.71 -23.42 -14.52
C THR A 165 8.19 -23.26 -14.48
N VAL A 166 7.53 -23.93 -15.42
CA VAL A 166 6.05 -24.05 -15.45
C VAL A 166 5.58 -24.92 -14.29
#